data_d7af789bcc9a5b42d3f7e1133f26075c
#
_entry.id   d7af789bcc9a5b42d3f7e1133f26075c
#
_cell.length_a   1.000
_cell.length_b   1.000
_cell.length_c   1.000
_cell.angle_alpha   90.00
_cell.angle_beta   90.00
_cell.angle_gamma   90.00
#
_symmetry.space_group_name_H-M   'P 1'
#
loop_
_entity.id
_entity.type
_entity.pdbx_description
1 polymer ?
#
loop_
_entity_poly.entity_id
_entity_poly.type
_entity_poly.pdbx_seq_one_letter_code
_entity_poly.pdbx_strand_id
1 'polypeptide(L)'
;MSVNEELQEHAHHASDPLSKKVGATMAIIAALLAIVAVSGHIMTTEELLSQQKASDQWSYYQAKSSRRYLSDVASDLMSATAGETAAKLAEKYKKNVEKYVKEGEEIQEKAKELEAESAIAGKKAVRLHFGEVFLEIAIVVCSLAILTKRKLAWHAAIISAGVGVGLSATVFTILH
;
A
#
# COMPACT_ATOMS: atom_id res chain seq x y z
N MET A 1 -41.89 17.89 33.03
CA MET A 1 -41.99 16.87 31.95
C MET A 1 -42.13 15.54 32.62
N SER A 2 -43.16 14.77 32.30
CA SER A 2 -43.34 13.45 32.89
C SER A 2 -42.48 12.44 32.14
N VAL A 3 -42.03 11.40 32.85
CA VAL A 3 -41.23 10.28 32.28
C VAL A 3 -41.92 9.68 31.04
N ASN A 4 -43.24 9.73 30.99
CA ASN A 4 -44.03 9.28 29.83
C ASN A 4 -43.88 10.19 28.64
N GLU A 5 -43.68 11.50 28.79
CA GLU A 5 -43.45 12.44 27.67
C GLU A 5 -42.04 12.21 27.09
N GLU A 6 -41.01 11.99 27.91
CA GLU A 6 -39.67 11.63 27.44
C GLU A 6 -39.66 10.29 26.69
N LEU A 7 -40.35 9.27 27.23
CA LEU A 7 -40.44 7.96 26.57
C LEU A 7 -41.18 8.05 25.23
N GLN A 8 -42.24 8.88 25.12
CA GLN A 8 -42.94 9.12 23.86
C GLN A 8 -42.11 9.93 22.87
N GLU A 9 -41.31 10.88 23.34
CA GLU A 9 -40.39 11.65 22.47
C GLU A 9 -39.28 10.77 21.92
N HIS A 10 -38.71 9.90 22.72
CA HIS A 10 -37.75 8.89 22.28
C HIS A 10 -38.35 7.85 21.34
N ALA A 11 -39.61 7.41 21.57
CA ALA A 11 -40.33 6.52 20.66
C ALA A 11 -40.69 7.21 19.33
N HIS A 12 -40.99 8.50 19.34
CA HIS A 12 -41.24 9.30 18.15
C HIS A 12 -39.96 9.53 17.33
N HIS A 13 -38.81 9.73 17.98
CA HIS A 13 -37.52 9.83 17.29
C HIS A 13 -37.13 8.52 16.61
N ALA A 14 -37.44 7.38 17.24
CA ALA A 14 -37.22 6.04 16.67
C ALA A 14 -38.20 5.68 15.50
N SER A 15 -39.28 6.44 15.34
CA SER A 15 -40.32 6.16 14.34
C SER A 15 -40.24 7.02 13.07
N ASP A 16 -39.36 8.03 13.01
CA ASP A 16 -39.21 8.87 11.82
C ASP A 16 -38.75 8.07 10.60
N PRO A 17 -39.55 7.99 9.52
CA PRO A 17 -39.22 7.24 8.32
C PRO A 17 -37.90 7.66 7.65
N LEU A 18 -37.54 8.95 7.76
CA LEU A 18 -36.28 9.45 7.23
C LEU A 18 -35.08 8.92 8.03
N SER A 19 -35.15 9.00 9.37
CA SER A 19 -34.09 8.52 10.24
C SER A 19 -33.82 7.02 10.05
N LYS A 20 -34.86 6.22 9.84
CA LYS A 20 -34.71 4.77 9.53
C LYS A 20 -34.00 4.55 8.20
N LYS A 21 -34.35 5.29 7.16
CA LYS A 21 -33.70 5.19 5.84
C LYS A 21 -32.24 5.63 5.91
N VAL A 22 -31.95 6.75 6.57
CA VAL A 22 -30.59 7.26 6.74
C VAL A 22 -29.74 6.29 7.56
N GLY A 23 -30.30 5.72 8.64
CA GLY A 23 -29.61 4.72 9.46
C GLY A 23 -29.24 3.45 8.69
N ALA A 24 -30.19 2.93 7.87
CA ALA A 24 -29.91 1.80 7.00
C ALA A 24 -28.84 2.12 5.94
N THR A 25 -28.90 3.30 5.31
CA THR A 25 -27.88 3.76 4.37
C THR A 25 -26.52 3.87 5.04
N MET A 26 -26.45 4.44 6.24
CA MET A 26 -25.22 4.59 7.03
C MET A 26 -24.61 3.23 7.37
N ALA A 27 -25.41 2.22 7.72
CA ALA A 27 -24.94 0.87 7.99
C ALA A 27 -24.31 0.22 6.75
N ILE A 28 -24.92 0.42 5.57
CA ILE A 28 -24.36 -0.07 4.30
C ILE A 28 -23.02 0.64 3.99
N ILE A 29 -22.96 1.97 4.15
CA ILE A 29 -21.74 2.75 3.92
C ILE A 29 -20.63 2.30 4.89
N ALA A 30 -20.96 2.04 6.16
CA ALA A 30 -20.00 1.55 7.15
C ALA A 30 -19.45 0.15 6.78
N ALA A 31 -20.27 -0.73 6.24
CA ALA A 31 -19.80 -2.03 5.75
C ALA A 31 -18.87 -1.88 4.53
N LEU A 32 -19.19 -0.99 3.59
CA LEU A 32 -18.33 -0.69 2.45
C LEU A 32 -17.02 -0.04 2.90
N LEU A 33 -17.07 0.89 3.86
CA LEU A 33 -15.90 1.53 4.45
C LEU A 33 -14.96 0.47 5.05
N ALA A 34 -15.49 -0.48 5.82
CA ALA A 34 -14.67 -1.53 6.42
C ALA A 34 -13.93 -2.38 5.35
N ILE A 35 -14.59 -2.69 4.24
CA ILE A 35 -13.97 -3.44 3.13
C ILE A 35 -12.87 -2.60 2.47
N VAL A 36 -13.13 -1.33 2.18
CA VAL A 36 -12.18 -0.43 1.53
C VAL A 36 -10.97 -0.18 2.43
N ALA A 37 -11.19 0.09 3.73
CA ALA A 37 -10.13 0.32 4.71
C ALA A 37 -9.20 -0.89 4.84
N VAL A 38 -9.76 -2.09 5.00
CA VAL A 38 -8.96 -3.33 5.07
C VAL A 38 -8.15 -3.53 3.79
N SER A 39 -8.77 -3.30 2.62
CA SER A 39 -8.08 -3.41 1.34
C SER A 39 -6.94 -2.39 1.21
N GLY A 40 -7.14 -1.16 1.68
CA GLY A 40 -6.11 -0.12 1.74
C GLY A 40 -4.92 -0.53 2.60
N HIS A 41 -5.19 -1.04 3.80
CA HIS A 41 -4.15 -1.53 4.71
C HIS A 41 -3.35 -2.70 4.13
N ILE A 42 -4.00 -3.63 3.41
CA ILE A 42 -3.31 -4.74 2.74
C ILE A 42 -2.35 -4.19 1.68
N MET A 43 -2.80 -3.27 0.83
CA MET A 43 -1.94 -2.66 -0.21
C MET A 43 -0.79 -1.86 0.38
N THR A 44 -1.00 -1.10 1.46
CA THR A 44 0.06 -0.39 2.17
C THR A 44 1.09 -1.36 2.76
N THR A 45 0.63 -2.48 3.32
CA THR A 45 1.54 -3.50 3.85
C THR A 45 2.36 -4.14 2.74
N GLU A 46 1.76 -4.43 1.59
CA GLU A 46 2.44 -4.99 0.42
C GLU A 46 3.48 -3.99 -0.13
N GLU A 47 3.14 -2.70 -0.24
CA GLU A 47 4.08 -1.63 -0.61
C GLU A 47 5.31 -1.64 0.30
N LEU A 48 5.11 -1.60 1.62
CA LEU A 48 6.19 -1.56 2.60
C LEU A 48 7.05 -2.82 2.58
N LEU A 49 6.43 -4.00 2.44
CA LEU A 49 7.17 -5.27 2.37
C LEU A 49 8.00 -5.36 1.08
N SER A 50 7.46 -4.98 -0.06
CA SER A 50 8.21 -4.98 -1.32
C SER A 50 9.32 -3.95 -1.29
N GLN A 51 9.09 -2.76 -0.73
CA GLN A 51 10.11 -1.73 -0.51
C GLN A 51 11.24 -2.24 0.40
N GLN A 52 10.91 -2.91 1.49
CA GLN A 52 11.92 -3.49 2.40
C GLN A 52 12.74 -4.56 1.69
N LYS A 53 12.08 -5.49 0.97
CA LYS A 53 12.79 -6.52 0.19
C LYS A 53 13.68 -5.92 -0.89
N ALA A 54 13.25 -4.85 -1.56
CA ALA A 54 14.07 -4.14 -2.54
C ALA A 54 15.32 -3.54 -1.88
N SER A 55 15.17 -2.90 -0.72
CA SER A 55 16.28 -2.35 0.07
C SER A 55 17.28 -3.45 0.49
N ASP A 56 16.78 -4.61 0.90
CA ASP A 56 17.63 -5.76 1.25
C ASP A 56 18.41 -6.28 0.02
N GLN A 57 17.75 -6.34 -1.15
CA GLN A 57 18.42 -6.72 -2.41
C GLN A 57 19.48 -5.70 -2.82
N TRP A 58 19.22 -4.40 -2.68
CA TRP A 58 20.24 -3.37 -2.93
C TRP A 58 21.43 -3.47 -1.98
N SER A 59 21.19 -3.77 -0.71
CA SER A 59 22.24 -3.99 0.28
C SER A 59 23.08 -5.23 -0.10
N TYR A 60 22.43 -6.28 -0.56
CA TYR A 60 23.12 -7.49 -1.05
C TYR A 60 23.91 -7.22 -2.32
N TYR A 61 23.37 -6.43 -3.26
CA TYR A 61 24.10 -5.95 -4.43
C TYR A 61 25.38 -5.19 -4.05
N GLN A 62 25.29 -4.27 -3.09
CA GLN A 62 26.44 -3.50 -2.61
C GLN A 62 27.51 -4.42 -2.02
N ALA A 63 27.11 -5.40 -1.22
CA ALA A 63 28.04 -6.40 -0.67
C ALA A 63 28.74 -7.22 -1.76
N LYS A 64 28.01 -7.65 -2.79
CA LYS A 64 28.58 -8.37 -3.94
C LYS A 64 29.50 -7.48 -4.78
N SER A 65 29.11 -6.23 -5.00
CA SER A 65 29.91 -5.23 -5.71
C SER A 65 31.23 -4.96 -4.99
N SER A 66 31.21 -4.85 -3.66
CA SER A 66 32.42 -4.71 -2.85
C SER A 66 33.35 -5.93 -2.97
N ARG A 67 32.79 -7.15 -2.93
CA ARG A 67 33.57 -8.39 -3.15
C ARG A 67 34.15 -8.46 -4.55
N ARG A 68 33.40 -8.03 -5.58
CA ARG A 68 33.90 -7.93 -6.94
C ARG A 68 35.09 -7.01 -7.01
N TYR A 69 34.97 -5.80 -6.45
CA TYR A 69 36.06 -4.80 -6.44
C TYR A 69 37.31 -5.33 -5.72
N LEU A 70 37.15 -5.95 -4.55
CA LEU A 70 38.26 -6.59 -3.84
C LEU A 70 38.93 -7.70 -4.63
N SER A 71 38.15 -8.51 -5.36
CA SER A 71 38.67 -9.57 -6.21
C SER A 71 39.42 -9.01 -7.42
N ASP A 72 38.96 -7.90 -7.97
CA ASP A 72 39.57 -7.20 -9.10
C ASP A 72 40.96 -6.67 -8.69
N VAL A 73 41.02 -5.92 -7.60
CA VAL A 73 42.29 -5.43 -7.02
C VAL A 73 43.25 -6.58 -6.67
N ALA A 74 42.71 -7.68 -6.10
CA ALA A 74 43.56 -8.84 -5.79
C ALA A 74 44.07 -9.54 -7.06
N SER A 75 43.26 -9.60 -8.13
CA SER A 75 43.69 -10.14 -9.43
C SER A 75 44.83 -9.30 -10.02
N ASP A 76 44.71 -7.97 -9.99
CA ASP A 76 45.73 -7.06 -10.52
C ASP A 76 47.04 -7.18 -9.73
N LEU A 77 46.93 -7.21 -8.39
CA LEU A 77 48.09 -7.35 -7.53
C LEU A 77 48.82 -8.68 -7.75
N MET A 78 48.09 -9.78 -7.88
CA MET A 78 48.68 -11.10 -8.15
C MET A 78 49.26 -11.17 -9.57
N SER A 79 48.65 -10.49 -10.53
CA SER A 79 49.17 -10.42 -11.89
C SER A 79 50.49 -9.66 -11.99
N ALA A 80 50.71 -8.69 -11.11
CA ALA A 80 51.96 -7.92 -11.00
C ALA A 80 53.06 -8.70 -10.23
N THR A 81 52.72 -9.81 -9.58
CA THR A 81 53.63 -10.64 -8.78
C THR A 81 54.17 -11.78 -9.61
N ALA A 82 55.52 -12.00 -9.59
CA ALA A 82 56.13 -13.10 -10.31
C ALA A 82 55.93 -14.45 -9.62
N GLY A 83 55.71 -15.50 -10.38
CA GLY A 83 55.64 -16.88 -9.91
C GLY A 83 54.34 -17.61 -10.29
N GLU A 84 54.44 -18.93 -10.43
CA GLU A 84 53.31 -19.79 -10.89
C GLU A 84 52.11 -19.73 -9.93
N THR A 85 52.39 -19.66 -8.62
CA THR A 85 51.32 -19.56 -7.59
C THR A 85 50.55 -18.22 -7.70
N ALA A 86 51.25 -17.12 -7.97
CA ALA A 86 50.66 -15.81 -8.18
C ALA A 86 49.75 -15.82 -9.43
N ALA A 87 50.19 -16.40 -10.54
CA ALA A 87 49.42 -16.56 -11.74
C ALA A 87 48.12 -17.36 -11.53
N LYS A 88 48.21 -18.48 -10.80
CA LYS A 88 47.01 -19.29 -10.45
C LYS A 88 46.01 -18.53 -9.58
N LEU A 89 46.52 -17.73 -8.62
CA LEU A 89 45.68 -16.87 -7.76
C LEU A 89 45.00 -15.74 -8.57
N ALA A 90 45.74 -15.08 -9.46
CA ALA A 90 45.19 -14.05 -10.35
C ALA A 90 44.03 -14.61 -11.17
N GLU A 91 44.17 -15.78 -11.78
CA GLU A 91 43.10 -16.42 -12.55
C GLU A 91 41.87 -16.75 -11.66
N LYS A 92 42.12 -17.26 -10.44
CA LYS A 92 41.03 -17.51 -9.47
C LYS A 92 40.26 -16.26 -9.14
N TYR A 93 40.96 -15.15 -8.87
CA TYR A 93 40.28 -13.87 -8.56
C TYR A 93 39.53 -13.30 -9.78
N LYS A 94 40.07 -13.44 -10.99
CA LYS A 94 39.40 -13.07 -12.21
C LYS A 94 38.07 -13.82 -12.42
N LYS A 95 38.08 -15.14 -12.17
CA LYS A 95 36.83 -15.95 -12.18
C LYS A 95 35.83 -15.48 -11.12
N ASN A 96 36.30 -15.06 -9.95
CA ASN A 96 35.44 -14.50 -8.93
C ASN A 96 34.82 -13.17 -9.37
N VAL A 97 35.56 -12.31 -10.07
CA VAL A 97 35.03 -11.06 -10.64
C VAL A 97 33.89 -11.36 -11.59
N GLU A 98 34.10 -12.27 -12.55
CA GLU A 98 33.07 -12.66 -13.52
C GLU A 98 31.82 -13.24 -12.83
N LYS A 99 32.02 -14.07 -11.81
CA LYS A 99 30.94 -14.62 -11.00
C LYS A 99 30.14 -13.51 -10.29
N TYR A 100 30.83 -12.56 -9.63
CA TYR A 100 30.16 -11.50 -8.89
C TYR A 100 29.47 -10.47 -9.80
N VAL A 101 29.92 -10.29 -11.05
CA VAL A 101 29.24 -9.50 -12.06
C VAL A 101 27.86 -10.11 -12.35
N LYS A 102 27.82 -11.40 -12.70
CA LYS A 102 26.55 -12.11 -13.01
C LYS A 102 25.59 -12.10 -11.83
N GLU A 103 26.09 -12.48 -10.63
CA GLU A 103 25.27 -12.45 -9.42
C GLU A 103 24.77 -11.04 -9.10
N GLY A 104 25.57 -10.00 -9.37
CA GLY A 104 25.18 -8.60 -9.20
C GLY A 104 24.06 -8.18 -10.16
N GLU A 105 24.12 -8.58 -11.43
CA GLU A 105 23.07 -8.30 -12.40
C GLU A 105 21.74 -8.94 -11.99
N GLU A 106 21.74 -10.20 -11.59
CA GLU A 106 20.53 -10.91 -11.12
C GLU A 106 19.92 -10.25 -9.87
N ILE A 107 20.75 -9.84 -8.91
CA ILE A 107 20.31 -9.17 -7.69
C ILE A 107 19.71 -7.78 -8.03
N GLN A 108 20.36 -7.04 -8.93
CA GLN A 108 19.89 -5.73 -9.36
C GLN A 108 18.54 -5.81 -10.09
N GLU A 109 18.36 -6.81 -10.96
CA GLU A 109 17.10 -7.05 -11.64
C GLU A 109 15.99 -7.33 -10.63
N LYS A 110 16.25 -8.22 -9.66
CA LYS A 110 15.32 -8.53 -8.60
C LYS A 110 14.96 -7.33 -7.71
N ALA A 111 15.94 -6.47 -7.42
CA ALA A 111 15.68 -5.24 -6.66
C ALA A 111 14.74 -4.31 -7.42
N LYS A 112 14.96 -4.10 -8.71
CA LYS A 112 14.10 -3.27 -9.58
C LYS A 112 12.69 -3.83 -9.73
N GLU A 113 12.55 -5.15 -9.84
CA GLU A 113 11.24 -5.82 -9.86
C GLU A 113 10.45 -5.52 -8.58
N LEU A 114 11.08 -5.67 -7.41
CA LEU A 114 10.45 -5.37 -6.12
C LEU A 114 10.11 -3.88 -5.94
N GLU A 115 10.94 -2.97 -6.47
CA GLU A 115 10.61 -1.54 -6.50
C GLU A 115 9.38 -1.25 -7.36
N ALA A 116 9.26 -1.92 -8.50
CA ALA A 116 8.10 -1.77 -9.37
C ALA A 116 6.82 -2.32 -8.71
N GLU A 117 6.90 -3.49 -8.05
CA GLU A 117 5.80 -4.04 -7.26
C GLU A 117 5.36 -3.08 -6.14
N SER A 118 6.32 -2.53 -5.38
CA SER A 118 6.06 -1.54 -4.34
C SER A 118 5.36 -0.31 -4.90
N ALA A 119 5.83 0.24 -6.02
CA ALA A 119 5.23 1.41 -6.64
C ALA A 119 3.78 1.16 -7.12
N ILE A 120 3.48 -0.05 -7.59
CA ILE A 120 2.12 -0.45 -7.98
C ILE A 120 1.22 -0.56 -6.76
N ALA A 121 1.68 -1.25 -5.71
CA ALA A 121 0.95 -1.41 -4.46
C ALA A 121 0.65 -0.04 -3.81
N GLY A 122 1.61 0.86 -3.79
CA GLY A 122 1.45 2.22 -3.27
C GLY A 122 0.39 3.03 -4.04
N LYS A 123 0.38 2.95 -5.38
CA LYS A 123 -0.67 3.58 -6.19
C LYS A 123 -2.06 3.04 -5.89
N LYS A 124 -2.17 1.72 -5.64
CA LYS A 124 -3.43 1.08 -5.25
C LYS A 124 -3.87 1.53 -3.86
N ALA A 125 -2.93 1.55 -2.88
CA ALA A 125 -3.17 2.00 -1.52
C ALA A 125 -3.70 3.43 -1.47
N VAL A 126 -3.05 4.36 -2.16
CA VAL A 126 -3.47 5.78 -2.23
C VAL A 126 -4.90 5.93 -2.74
N ARG A 127 -5.29 5.21 -3.79
CA ARG A 127 -6.67 5.28 -4.30
C ARG A 127 -7.70 4.72 -3.32
N LEU A 128 -7.38 3.64 -2.61
CA LEU A 128 -8.24 3.08 -1.58
C LEU A 128 -8.41 4.04 -0.41
N HIS A 129 -7.34 4.67 0.06
CA HIS A 129 -7.40 5.68 1.13
C HIS A 129 -8.21 6.91 0.74
N PHE A 130 -8.12 7.39 -0.51
CA PHE A 130 -9.02 8.45 -0.95
C PHE A 130 -10.49 8.00 -0.95
N GLY A 131 -10.77 6.77 -1.39
CA GLY A 131 -12.12 6.20 -1.32
C GLY A 131 -12.65 6.10 0.10
N GLU A 132 -11.79 5.67 1.04
CA GLU A 132 -12.05 5.59 2.48
C GLU A 132 -12.48 6.95 3.05
N VAL A 133 -11.71 8.01 2.78
CA VAL A 133 -12.02 9.37 3.23
C VAL A 133 -13.42 9.83 2.76
N PHE A 134 -13.79 9.58 1.51
CA PHE A 134 -15.13 9.94 1.02
C PHE A 134 -16.25 9.14 1.70
N LEU A 135 -16.01 7.88 2.05
CA LEU A 135 -16.96 7.04 2.80
C LEU A 135 -17.11 7.51 4.24
N GLU A 136 -16.01 7.92 4.89
CA GLU A 136 -16.03 8.51 6.24
C GLU A 136 -16.83 9.82 6.26
N ILE A 137 -16.57 10.71 5.30
CA ILE A 137 -17.35 11.94 5.12
C ILE A 137 -18.84 11.61 4.94
N ALA A 138 -19.17 10.59 4.16
CA ALA A 138 -20.55 10.17 3.95
C ALA A 138 -21.24 9.74 5.26
N ILE A 139 -20.55 9.01 6.14
CA ILE A 139 -21.07 8.61 7.46
C ILE A 139 -21.35 9.84 8.34
N VAL A 140 -20.40 10.79 8.39
CA VAL A 140 -20.56 12.04 9.14
C VAL A 140 -21.76 12.85 8.63
N VAL A 141 -21.91 12.97 7.31
CA VAL A 141 -23.04 13.69 6.70
C VAL A 141 -24.36 12.94 6.90
N CYS A 142 -24.39 11.60 6.94
CA CYS A 142 -25.55 10.81 7.36
C CYS A 142 -25.97 11.15 8.80
N SER A 143 -25.02 11.22 9.72
CA SER A 143 -25.30 11.60 11.11
C SER A 143 -25.92 13.01 11.19
N LEU A 144 -25.40 13.94 10.40
CA LEU A 144 -25.96 15.30 10.29
C LEU A 144 -27.37 15.30 9.68
N ALA A 145 -27.65 14.42 8.72
CA ALA A 145 -28.97 14.28 8.11
C ALA A 145 -30.03 13.81 9.12
N ILE A 146 -29.66 12.89 10.02
CA ILE A 146 -30.53 12.44 11.12
C ILE A 146 -30.81 13.60 12.07
N LEU A 147 -29.77 14.34 12.47
CA LEU A 147 -29.89 15.43 13.43
C LEU A 147 -30.72 16.60 12.90
N THR A 148 -30.49 16.97 11.64
CA THR A 148 -31.17 18.12 11.00
C THR A 148 -32.53 17.77 10.34
N LYS A 149 -32.83 16.48 10.21
CA LYS A 149 -34.01 15.95 9.47
C LYS A 149 -34.11 16.45 8.02
N ARG A 150 -32.95 16.81 7.41
CA ARG A 150 -32.90 17.36 6.06
C ARG A 150 -32.53 16.26 5.04
N LYS A 151 -33.45 16.02 4.08
CA LYS A 151 -33.21 15.09 2.96
C LYS A 151 -31.97 15.47 2.12
N LEU A 152 -31.69 16.77 2.01
CA LEU A 152 -30.57 17.29 1.21
C LEU A 152 -29.20 16.76 1.75
N ALA A 153 -29.03 16.73 3.07
CA ALA A 153 -27.84 16.14 3.68
C ALA A 153 -27.71 14.63 3.40
N TRP A 154 -28.85 13.91 3.42
CA TRP A 154 -28.85 12.49 3.05
C TRP A 154 -28.42 12.26 1.59
N HIS A 155 -28.92 13.04 0.63
CA HIS A 155 -28.49 12.93 -0.76
C HIS A 155 -27.00 13.28 -0.93
N ALA A 156 -26.50 14.30 -0.22
CA ALA A 156 -25.08 14.63 -0.22
C ALA A 156 -24.21 13.46 0.30
N ALA A 157 -24.67 12.78 1.34
CA ALA A 157 -23.98 11.58 1.85
C ALA A 157 -23.93 10.44 0.82
N ILE A 158 -25.03 10.18 0.11
CA ILE A 158 -25.09 9.16 -0.94
C ILE A 158 -24.13 9.51 -2.09
N ILE A 159 -24.06 10.77 -2.49
CA ILE A 159 -23.14 11.24 -3.54
C ILE A 159 -21.69 11.03 -3.09
N SER A 160 -21.35 11.44 -1.87
CA SER A 160 -20.01 11.24 -1.31
C SER A 160 -19.64 9.75 -1.26
N ALA A 161 -20.57 8.90 -0.80
CA ALA A 161 -20.34 7.45 -0.77
C ALA A 161 -20.14 6.88 -2.18
N GLY A 162 -20.91 7.32 -3.15
CA GLY A 162 -20.77 6.93 -4.56
C GLY A 162 -19.40 7.30 -5.14
N VAL A 163 -18.91 8.49 -4.82
CA VAL A 163 -17.55 8.93 -5.20
C VAL A 163 -16.50 8.04 -4.54
N GLY A 164 -16.63 7.75 -3.24
CA GLY A 164 -15.70 6.90 -2.50
C GLY A 164 -15.60 5.48 -3.08
N VAL A 165 -16.76 4.86 -3.35
CA VAL A 165 -16.81 3.52 -3.99
C VAL A 165 -16.23 3.58 -5.41
N GLY A 166 -16.57 4.61 -6.19
CA GLY A 166 -16.05 4.79 -7.55
C GLY A 166 -14.54 4.90 -7.57
N LEU A 167 -13.94 5.72 -6.69
CA LEU A 167 -12.50 5.84 -6.55
C LEU A 167 -11.85 4.51 -6.16
N SER A 168 -12.41 3.81 -5.18
CA SER A 168 -11.90 2.50 -4.76
C SER A 168 -11.97 1.47 -5.90
N ALA A 169 -13.02 1.48 -6.69
CA ALA A 169 -13.16 0.59 -7.83
C ALA A 169 -12.11 0.83 -8.94
N THR A 170 -11.56 2.05 -9.06
CA THR A 170 -10.49 2.34 -10.02
C THR A 170 -9.19 1.58 -9.74
N VAL A 171 -9.03 0.97 -8.56
CA VAL A 171 -7.88 0.11 -8.23
C VAL A 171 -7.75 -1.06 -9.20
N PHE A 172 -8.88 -1.61 -9.66
CA PHE A 172 -8.89 -2.70 -10.63
C PHE A 172 -8.41 -2.30 -12.03
N THR A 173 -8.30 -1.00 -12.31
CA THR A 173 -7.75 -0.48 -13.57
C THR A 173 -6.23 -0.28 -13.55
N ILE A 174 -5.61 -0.39 -12.36
CA ILE A 174 -4.15 -0.36 -12.22
C ILE A 174 -3.66 -1.76 -12.55
N LEU A 175 -3.22 -1.92 -13.79
CA LEU A 175 -2.61 -3.17 -14.29
C LEU A 175 -1.30 -3.47 -13.54
N HIS A 176 -0.99 -4.74 -13.46
CA HIS A 176 0.22 -5.28 -12.84
C HIS A 176 1.49 -4.79 -13.53
#